data_24a2202889da4d5f729d3bc90bd64e01
#
_entry.id   24a2202889da4d5f729d3bc90bd64e01
#
_cell.length_a   1.000
_cell.length_b   1.000
_cell.length_c   1.000
_cell.angle_alpha   90.00
_cell.angle_beta   90.00
_cell.angle_gamma   90.00
#
_symmetry.space_group_name_H-M   'P 1'
#
loop_
_entity.id
_entity.type
_entity.pdbx_description
1 polymer ?
#
loop_
_entity_poly.entity_id
_entity_poly.type
_entity_poly.pdbx_seq_one_letter_code
_entity_poly.pdbx_strand_id
1 'polypeptide(L)'
;MPHRFKLKLHPTAISIGSVAVLSLYGFSNQGFSMIGNTKNKAVVTSYSPQMAAFLATIRWAETGTSGYESYHKLVFNGTFNDFSTHPKIKQCVRVSGRNVCSTAAGAYQMLDISWNDLQPDLGLKDFSPPSQDKMAIEYIRRNKAIDDVESGNVEMAFCKVGKVWASLICNDYEQHPKTIEELRNYYNQQLIKSFSEF
;
A
#
# COMPACT_ATOMS: atom_id res chain seq x y z
N MET A 1 -22.55 5.28 32.41
CA MET A 1 -23.53 5.65 31.36
C MET A 1 -22.78 6.38 30.27
N PRO A 2 -22.60 5.81 29.07
CA PRO A 2 -21.90 6.52 27.99
C PRO A 2 -22.88 7.23 27.07
N HIS A 3 -22.64 8.51 26.85
CA HIS A 3 -23.41 9.34 25.92
C HIS A 3 -23.11 8.95 24.47
N ARG A 4 -24.15 8.46 23.78
CA ARG A 4 -24.16 8.28 22.32
C ARG A 4 -24.38 9.63 21.65
N PHE A 5 -23.41 10.08 20.85
CA PHE A 5 -23.62 11.15 19.87
C PHE A 5 -24.17 10.54 18.58
N LYS A 6 -25.41 10.90 18.24
CA LYS A 6 -26.03 10.61 16.93
C LYS A 6 -25.72 11.77 15.98
N LEU A 7 -24.97 11.52 14.91
CA LEU A 7 -24.89 12.46 13.80
C LEU A 7 -26.07 12.24 12.86
N LYS A 8 -26.84 13.31 12.61
CA LYS A 8 -27.91 13.36 11.61
C LYS A 8 -27.32 13.64 10.24
N LEU A 9 -27.55 12.72 9.28
CA LEU A 9 -27.32 12.94 7.87
C LEU A 9 -28.50 13.69 7.24
N HIS A 10 -28.22 14.77 6.51
CA HIS A 10 -29.17 15.38 5.59
C HIS A 10 -28.85 14.92 4.16
N PRO A 11 -29.84 14.54 3.37
CA PRO A 11 -29.66 14.19 1.95
C PRO A 11 -29.87 15.40 1.07
N THR A 12 -28.93 15.70 0.19
CA THR A 12 -29.20 16.48 -1.02
C THR A 12 -28.73 15.69 -2.23
N ALA A 13 -29.73 15.20 -2.96
CA ALA A 13 -29.55 14.61 -4.28
C ALA A 13 -29.32 15.71 -5.31
N ILE A 14 -28.32 15.55 -6.17
CA ILE A 14 -28.26 16.19 -7.48
C ILE A 14 -27.87 15.12 -8.50
N SER A 15 -28.84 14.82 -9.35
CA SER A 15 -28.73 14.03 -10.57
C SER A 15 -28.17 14.92 -11.68
N ILE A 16 -27.22 14.43 -12.47
CA ILE A 16 -27.03 14.81 -13.89
C ILE A 16 -26.16 13.74 -14.59
N GLY A 17 -26.76 13.10 -15.59
CA GLY A 17 -26.29 13.02 -16.97
C GLY A 17 -25.42 11.83 -17.33
N SER A 18 -26.10 10.79 -17.87
CA SER A 18 -25.50 9.70 -18.65
C SER A 18 -24.78 10.22 -19.91
N VAL A 19 -23.53 9.81 -20.10
CA VAL A 19 -22.96 9.67 -21.45
C VAL A 19 -22.33 8.28 -21.54
N ALA A 20 -23.02 7.41 -22.29
CA ALA A 20 -22.49 6.12 -22.70
C ALA A 20 -21.48 6.32 -23.84
N VAL A 21 -20.26 5.88 -23.66
CA VAL A 21 -19.33 5.61 -24.76
C VAL A 21 -19.02 4.13 -24.77
N LEU A 22 -19.67 3.42 -25.68
CA LEU A 22 -19.26 2.06 -26.08
C LEU A 22 -17.94 2.18 -26.86
N SER A 23 -16.90 1.54 -26.38
CA SER A 23 -15.76 1.15 -27.19
C SER A 23 -15.50 -0.33 -27.01
N LEU A 24 -15.90 -1.08 -28.04
CA LEU A 24 -15.54 -2.49 -28.24
C LEU A 24 -14.06 -2.55 -28.61
N TYR A 25 -13.23 -3.10 -27.74
CA TYR A 25 -11.92 -3.61 -28.13
C TYR A 25 -11.84 -5.09 -27.75
N GLY A 26 -11.84 -5.91 -28.80
CA GLY A 26 -11.56 -7.33 -28.69
C GLY A 26 -10.09 -7.56 -28.31
N PHE A 27 -9.85 -8.26 -27.21
CA PHE A 27 -8.54 -8.79 -26.85
C PHE A 27 -8.32 -10.11 -27.59
N SER A 28 -7.45 -10.10 -28.60
CA SER A 28 -6.87 -11.32 -29.17
C SER A 28 -5.70 -11.75 -28.28
N ASN A 29 -5.80 -12.97 -27.73
CA ASN A 29 -4.68 -13.69 -27.13
C ASN A 29 -3.60 -13.95 -28.20
N GLN A 30 -2.51 -13.21 -28.15
CA GLN A 30 -1.27 -13.61 -28.82
C GLN A 30 -0.17 -13.76 -27.77
N GLY A 31 0.21 -15.03 -27.56
CA GLY A 31 1.37 -15.39 -26.75
C GLY A 31 2.64 -14.82 -27.39
N PHE A 32 3.29 -13.95 -26.68
CA PHE A 32 4.60 -13.41 -27.06
C PHE A 32 5.68 -14.26 -26.41
N SER A 33 6.29 -15.16 -27.20
CA SER A 33 7.48 -15.91 -26.82
C SER A 33 8.71 -15.05 -27.12
N MET A 34 9.39 -14.56 -26.09
CA MET A 34 10.71 -13.94 -26.24
C MET A 34 11.78 -14.91 -25.76
N ILE A 35 12.52 -15.48 -26.72
CA ILE A 35 13.81 -16.12 -26.47
C ILE A 35 14.87 -15.03 -26.52
N GLY A 36 15.46 -14.69 -25.38
CA GLY A 36 16.50 -13.66 -25.29
C GLY A 36 17.39 -13.85 -24.07
N ASN A 37 18.56 -14.41 -24.32
CA ASN A 37 19.88 -14.34 -23.66
C ASN A 37 19.94 -14.10 -22.14
N THR A 38 20.32 -15.15 -21.43
CA THR A 38 20.58 -15.23 -19.99
C THR A 38 21.86 -14.53 -19.59
N LYS A 39 21.80 -13.32 -19.04
CA LYS A 39 22.71 -12.81 -17.98
C LYS A 39 22.03 -11.58 -17.32
N ASN A 40 21.77 -11.68 -16.02
CA ASN A 40 21.13 -10.67 -15.17
C ASN A 40 19.59 -10.55 -15.33
N LYS A 41 18.88 -11.63 -15.00
CA LYS A 41 17.44 -11.55 -14.81
C LYS A 41 17.17 -11.03 -13.39
N ALA A 42 17.10 -9.71 -13.23
CA ALA A 42 16.33 -9.15 -12.15
C ALA A 42 14.92 -9.75 -12.28
N VAL A 43 14.42 -10.40 -11.22
CA VAL A 43 13.04 -10.85 -11.18
C VAL A 43 12.20 -9.58 -11.09
N VAL A 44 11.83 -9.04 -12.25
CA VAL A 44 10.84 -7.98 -12.33
C VAL A 44 9.52 -8.66 -12.00
N THR A 45 9.08 -8.55 -10.76
CA THR A 45 7.69 -8.83 -10.41
C THR A 45 6.87 -7.73 -11.08
N SER A 46 6.35 -8.02 -12.26
CA SER A 46 5.49 -7.10 -12.99
C SER A 46 4.13 -7.10 -12.29
N TYR A 47 3.89 -6.07 -11.47
CA TYR A 47 2.57 -5.77 -10.94
C TYR A 47 1.73 -5.08 -12.03
N SER A 48 0.40 -5.19 -11.93
CA SER A 48 -0.47 -4.33 -12.73
C SER A 48 -0.18 -2.84 -12.43
N PRO A 49 -0.40 -1.92 -13.37
CA PRO A 49 -0.28 -0.50 -13.10
C PRO A 49 -1.08 -0.05 -11.88
N GLN A 50 -2.27 -0.63 -11.68
CA GLN A 50 -3.14 -0.37 -10.54
C GLN A 50 -2.50 -0.82 -9.22
N MET A 51 -1.98 -2.04 -9.16
CA MET A 51 -1.30 -2.54 -7.97
C MET A 51 -0.02 -1.76 -7.68
N ALA A 52 0.78 -1.44 -8.70
CA ALA A 52 2.00 -0.64 -8.54
C ALA A 52 1.69 0.76 -7.96
N ALA A 53 0.67 1.44 -8.49
CA ALA A 53 0.22 2.74 -8.00
C ALA A 53 -0.35 2.65 -6.57
N PHE A 54 -1.09 1.60 -6.25
CA PHE A 54 -1.65 1.37 -4.91
C PHE A 54 -0.55 1.15 -3.87
N LEU A 55 0.42 0.29 -4.17
CA LEU A 55 1.60 0.06 -3.33
C LEU A 55 2.41 1.35 -3.13
N ALA A 56 2.64 2.12 -4.20
CA ALA A 56 3.32 3.42 -4.10
C ALA A 56 2.58 4.39 -3.18
N THR A 57 1.25 4.39 -3.22
CA THR A 57 0.42 5.25 -2.37
C THR A 57 0.52 4.85 -0.90
N ILE A 58 0.51 3.56 -0.58
CA ILE A 58 0.72 3.08 0.80
C ILE A 58 2.11 3.48 1.29
N ARG A 59 3.16 3.27 0.48
CA ARG A 59 4.53 3.68 0.85
C ARG A 59 4.61 5.16 1.18
N TRP A 60 4.03 6.00 0.34
CA TRP A 60 3.97 7.44 0.59
C TRP A 60 3.19 7.78 1.87
N ALA A 61 2.05 7.15 2.08
CA ALA A 61 1.23 7.40 3.27
C ALA A 61 1.97 7.04 4.56
N GLU A 62 2.72 5.93 4.56
CA GLU A 62 3.45 5.41 5.72
C GLU A 62 4.80 6.10 5.97
N THR A 63 5.51 6.51 4.90
CA THR A 63 6.91 6.95 5.03
C THR A 63 7.16 8.38 4.55
N GLY A 64 6.15 9.03 3.95
CA GLY A 64 6.27 10.36 3.32
C GLY A 64 6.87 10.32 1.92
N THR A 65 7.30 9.15 1.42
CA THR A 65 7.88 8.96 0.07
C THR A 65 7.49 7.61 -0.52
N SER A 66 7.44 7.51 -1.85
CA SER A 66 7.18 6.23 -2.55
C SER A 66 8.39 5.68 -3.30
N GLY A 67 9.51 6.41 -3.28
CA GLY A 67 10.76 6.02 -3.92
C GLY A 67 11.49 4.87 -3.20
N TYR A 68 12.65 4.50 -3.75
CA TYR A 68 13.47 3.40 -3.22
C TYR A 68 13.88 3.63 -1.75
N GLU A 69 14.08 4.87 -1.35
CA GLU A 69 14.42 5.26 0.01
C GLU A 69 13.37 4.89 1.06
N SER A 70 12.09 4.70 0.64
CA SER A 70 11.03 4.23 1.53
C SER A 70 11.34 2.88 2.16
N TYR A 71 11.99 1.97 1.41
CA TYR A 71 12.31 0.62 1.87
C TYR A 71 13.33 0.58 3.01
N HIS A 72 14.08 1.66 3.21
CA HIS A 72 15.09 1.82 4.25
C HIS A 72 14.57 2.52 5.52
N LYS A 73 13.31 2.91 5.56
CA LYS A 73 12.76 3.70 6.68
C LYS A 73 12.54 2.84 7.92
N LEU A 74 12.93 3.39 9.07
CA LEU A 74 12.43 2.98 10.38
C LEU A 74 11.40 3.99 10.87
N VAL A 75 10.55 3.57 11.76
CA VAL A 75 9.61 4.46 12.45
C VAL A 75 10.38 5.66 13.08
N PHE A 76 9.70 6.79 13.24
CA PHE A 76 10.26 8.02 13.83
C PHE A 76 11.51 8.56 13.10
N ASN A 77 11.51 8.49 11.75
CA ASN A 77 12.55 9.01 10.86
C ASN A 77 13.92 8.32 10.92
N GLY A 78 14.02 7.13 11.50
CA GLY A 78 15.23 6.31 11.41
C GLY A 78 15.39 5.67 10.03
N THR A 79 16.58 5.09 9.79
CA THR A 79 16.89 4.31 8.59
C THR A 79 17.71 3.07 8.91
N PHE A 80 17.70 2.09 8.00
CA PHE A 80 18.55 0.89 8.04
C PHE A 80 19.01 0.55 6.64
N ASN A 81 20.08 -0.24 6.52
CA ASN A 81 20.67 -0.59 5.22
C ASN A 81 20.76 -2.11 4.98
N ASP A 82 20.69 -2.91 6.04
CA ASP A 82 20.77 -4.36 5.93
C ASP A 82 19.38 -4.96 5.70
N PHE A 83 19.20 -5.53 4.52
CA PHE A 83 17.97 -6.23 4.12
C PHE A 83 18.00 -7.75 4.36
N SER A 84 19.03 -8.30 4.99
CA SER A 84 19.11 -9.75 5.23
C SER A 84 17.94 -10.30 6.04
N THR A 85 17.34 -9.47 6.89
CA THR A 85 16.13 -9.76 7.66
C THR A 85 15.46 -8.45 8.09
N HIS A 86 14.23 -8.53 8.62
CA HIS A 86 13.62 -7.38 9.28
C HIS A 86 14.51 -6.86 10.39
N PRO A 87 14.82 -5.56 10.47
CA PRO A 87 15.82 -5.01 11.38
C PRO A 87 15.48 -5.20 12.87
N LYS A 88 14.20 -5.36 13.22
CA LYS A 88 13.69 -5.57 14.60
C LYS A 88 14.20 -4.50 15.59
N ILE A 89 14.54 -3.32 15.09
CA ILE A 89 15.02 -2.20 15.90
C ILE A 89 13.83 -1.52 16.55
N LYS A 90 13.77 -1.62 17.88
CA LYS A 90 12.77 -0.91 18.67
C LYS A 90 13.18 0.55 18.86
N GLN A 91 12.44 1.45 18.23
CA GLN A 91 12.59 2.90 18.45
C GLN A 91 11.50 3.43 19.35
N CYS A 92 11.83 4.42 20.18
CA CYS A 92 10.90 5.04 21.12
C CYS A 92 10.96 6.55 21.00
N VAL A 93 9.79 7.19 21.09
CA VAL A 93 9.67 8.65 21.22
C VAL A 93 8.73 8.99 22.39
N ARG A 94 8.89 10.19 22.94
CA ARG A 94 8.01 10.67 24.00
C ARG A 94 6.89 11.51 23.40
N VAL A 95 5.65 11.04 23.50
CA VAL A 95 4.46 11.75 23.02
C VAL A 95 3.54 12.00 24.21
N SER A 96 3.18 13.25 24.46
CA SER A 96 2.27 13.64 25.57
C SER A 96 2.65 13.03 26.92
N GLY A 97 3.96 12.97 27.22
CA GLY A 97 4.48 12.43 28.48
C GLY A 97 4.60 10.90 28.55
N ARG A 98 4.17 10.17 27.52
CA ARG A 98 4.26 8.70 27.43
C ARG A 98 5.33 8.27 26.43
N ASN A 99 6.04 7.18 26.74
CA ASN A 99 6.94 6.57 25.77
C ASN A 99 6.11 5.72 24.79
N VAL A 100 6.18 6.05 23.51
CA VAL A 100 5.62 5.29 22.40
C VAL A 100 6.76 4.61 21.69
N CYS A 101 6.73 3.29 21.62
CA CYS A 101 7.79 2.49 21.02
C CYS A 101 7.20 1.61 19.89
N SER A 102 7.99 1.42 18.82
CA SER A 102 7.60 0.58 17.68
C SER A 102 8.85 -0.06 17.05
N THR A 103 8.65 -1.21 16.41
CA THR A 103 9.64 -1.90 15.57
C THR A 103 9.36 -1.73 14.08
N ALA A 104 8.39 -0.85 13.71
CA ALA A 104 7.98 -0.66 12.33
C ALA A 104 9.16 -0.28 11.42
N ALA A 105 9.26 -0.98 10.29
CA ALA A 105 10.37 -0.84 9.35
C ALA A 105 9.92 -1.04 7.90
N GLY A 106 10.71 -0.47 7.00
CA GLY A 106 10.54 -0.59 5.56
C GLY A 106 9.44 0.30 4.99
N ALA A 107 9.19 0.12 3.71
CA ALA A 107 8.30 0.95 2.92
C ALA A 107 6.84 0.92 3.40
N TYR A 108 6.45 -0.15 4.04
CA TYR A 108 5.10 -0.39 4.55
C TYR A 108 5.02 -0.40 6.06
N GLN A 109 6.06 0.07 6.74
CA GLN A 109 6.14 0.16 8.21
C GLN A 109 5.68 -1.14 8.91
N MET A 110 6.18 -2.28 8.40
CA MET A 110 5.88 -3.60 8.97
C MET A 110 6.50 -3.75 10.34
N LEU A 111 5.73 -4.31 11.30
CA LEU A 111 6.23 -4.67 12.61
C LEU A 111 7.04 -5.99 12.54
N ASP A 112 7.93 -6.21 13.51
CA ASP A 112 8.65 -7.47 13.66
C ASP A 112 7.73 -8.68 13.84
N ILE A 113 6.61 -8.50 14.52
CA ILE A 113 5.58 -9.55 14.63
C ILE A 113 4.96 -9.89 13.28
N SER A 114 4.73 -8.89 12.41
CA SER A 114 4.22 -9.09 11.05
C SER A 114 5.23 -9.84 10.19
N TRP A 115 6.51 -9.52 10.33
CA TRP A 115 7.59 -10.25 9.67
C TRP A 115 7.63 -11.72 10.11
N ASN A 116 7.59 -11.97 11.42
CA ASN A 116 7.64 -13.33 11.97
C ASN A 116 6.44 -14.19 11.53
N ASP A 117 5.27 -13.59 11.29
CA ASP A 117 4.06 -14.26 10.75
C ASP A 117 4.22 -14.53 9.25
N LEU A 118 4.54 -13.52 8.46
CA LEU A 118 4.48 -13.59 6.99
C LEU A 118 5.73 -14.23 6.35
N GLN A 119 6.89 -14.09 6.97
CA GLN A 119 8.15 -14.57 6.41
C GLN A 119 8.12 -16.08 6.09
N PRO A 120 7.72 -16.98 7.03
CA PRO A 120 7.63 -18.40 6.74
C PRO A 120 6.52 -18.74 5.74
N ASP A 121 5.34 -18.12 5.87
CA ASP A 121 4.18 -18.38 5.02
C ASP A 121 4.47 -18.05 3.54
N LEU A 122 5.19 -16.94 3.31
CA LEU A 122 5.53 -16.47 1.97
C LEU A 122 6.89 -16.98 1.47
N GLY A 123 7.61 -17.75 2.29
CA GLY A 123 8.94 -18.27 1.97
C GLY A 123 9.97 -17.19 1.69
N LEU A 124 9.86 -16.03 2.36
CA LEU A 124 10.77 -14.90 2.16
C LEU A 124 12.17 -15.24 2.68
N LYS A 125 13.19 -14.88 1.92
CA LYS A 125 14.60 -15.15 2.27
C LYS A 125 15.28 -13.97 2.94
N ASP A 126 14.75 -12.76 2.72
CA ASP A 126 15.30 -11.50 3.15
C ASP A 126 14.16 -10.45 3.29
N PHE A 127 14.50 -9.27 3.77
CA PHE A 127 13.59 -8.12 3.90
C PHE A 127 13.80 -7.09 2.78
N SER A 128 14.27 -7.53 1.60
CA SER A 128 14.49 -6.71 0.41
C SER A 128 13.19 -6.03 -0.08
N PRO A 129 13.29 -4.99 -0.93
CA PRO A 129 12.10 -4.36 -1.52
C PRO A 129 11.08 -5.34 -2.11
N PRO A 130 11.46 -6.35 -2.92
CA PRO A 130 10.48 -7.34 -3.40
C PRO A 130 9.81 -8.15 -2.29
N SER A 131 10.53 -8.44 -1.20
CA SER A 131 9.96 -9.17 -0.06
C SER A 131 8.98 -8.28 0.72
N GLN A 132 9.29 -7.01 0.91
CA GLN A 132 8.39 -6.04 1.54
C GLN A 132 7.12 -5.84 0.69
N ASP A 133 7.24 -5.74 -0.64
CA ASP A 133 6.08 -5.64 -1.54
C ASP A 133 5.20 -6.90 -1.44
N LYS A 134 5.79 -8.10 -1.41
CA LYS A 134 5.03 -9.35 -1.23
C LYS A 134 4.25 -9.38 0.09
N MET A 135 4.83 -8.90 1.18
CA MET A 135 4.14 -8.79 2.47
C MET A 135 2.94 -7.85 2.37
N ALA A 136 3.11 -6.69 1.73
CA ALA A 136 2.03 -5.72 1.54
C ALA A 136 0.90 -6.31 0.70
N ILE A 137 1.21 -6.98 -0.42
CA ILE A 137 0.23 -7.65 -1.27
C ILE A 137 -0.51 -8.75 -0.50
N GLU A 138 0.18 -9.51 0.35
CA GLU A 138 -0.47 -10.51 1.18
C GLU A 138 -1.47 -9.89 2.16
N TYR A 139 -1.16 -8.74 2.77
CA TYR A 139 -2.14 -8.02 3.58
C TYR A 139 -3.32 -7.50 2.77
N ILE A 140 -3.08 -6.99 1.55
CA ILE A 140 -4.17 -6.59 0.62
C ILE A 140 -5.07 -7.79 0.31
N ARG A 141 -4.47 -8.96 0.05
CA ARG A 141 -5.19 -10.22 -0.21
C ARG A 141 -5.98 -10.70 1.01
N ARG A 142 -5.37 -10.74 2.20
CA ARG A 142 -6.02 -11.16 3.45
C ARG A 142 -7.24 -10.27 3.78
N ASN A 143 -7.19 -8.98 3.40
CA ASN A 143 -8.28 -8.02 3.59
C ASN A 143 -9.25 -7.97 2.39
N LYS A 144 -9.15 -8.90 1.42
CA LYS A 144 -10.06 -9.03 0.26
C LYS A 144 -10.14 -7.74 -0.56
N ALA A 145 -9.01 -7.05 -0.72
CA ALA A 145 -8.93 -5.78 -1.43
C ALA A 145 -8.32 -5.91 -2.84
N ILE A 146 -7.83 -7.10 -3.25
CA ILE A 146 -7.19 -7.28 -4.56
C ILE A 146 -8.10 -6.85 -5.71
N ASP A 147 -9.35 -7.33 -5.74
CA ASP A 147 -10.29 -7.04 -6.83
C ASP A 147 -10.62 -5.54 -6.89
N ASP A 148 -10.71 -4.86 -5.73
CA ASP A 148 -10.93 -3.41 -5.69
C ASP A 148 -9.72 -2.65 -6.24
N VAL A 149 -8.50 -3.08 -5.92
CA VAL A 149 -7.27 -2.49 -6.47
C VAL A 149 -7.23 -2.66 -7.98
N GLU A 150 -7.42 -3.87 -8.47
CA GLU A 150 -7.34 -4.19 -9.90
C GLU A 150 -8.43 -3.53 -10.74
N SER A 151 -9.62 -3.32 -10.16
CA SER A 151 -10.73 -2.61 -10.80
C SER A 151 -10.64 -1.07 -10.67
N GLY A 152 -9.66 -0.55 -9.93
CA GLY A 152 -9.52 0.89 -9.69
C GLY A 152 -10.51 1.45 -8.66
N ASN A 153 -11.20 0.59 -7.88
CA ASN A 153 -12.08 1.01 -6.78
C ASN A 153 -11.24 1.33 -5.53
N VAL A 154 -10.38 2.33 -5.65
CA VAL A 154 -9.32 2.60 -4.68
C VAL A 154 -9.81 3.05 -3.31
N GLU A 155 -10.97 3.73 -3.24
CA GLU A 155 -11.55 4.12 -1.95
C GLU A 155 -11.91 2.90 -1.11
N MET A 156 -12.59 1.94 -1.74
CA MET A 156 -12.95 0.69 -1.06
C MET A 156 -11.71 -0.11 -0.70
N ALA A 157 -10.70 -0.16 -1.60
CA ALA A 157 -9.44 -0.82 -1.34
C ALA A 157 -8.71 -0.21 -0.12
N PHE A 158 -8.55 1.12 -0.07
CA PHE A 158 -7.93 1.80 1.08
C PHE A 158 -8.72 1.59 2.37
N CYS A 159 -10.05 1.62 2.30
CA CYS A 159 -10.89 1.37 3.46
C CYS A 159 -10.73 -0.07 3.99
N LYS A 160 -10.69 -1.07 3.12
CA LYS A 160 -10.51 -2.48 3.51
C LYS A 160 -9.18 -2.73 4.21
N VAL A 161 -8.11 -2.06 3.79
CA VAL A 161 -6.77 -2.23 4.38
C VAL A 161 -6.44 -1.21 5.47
N GLY A 162 -7.34 -0.29 5.80
CA GLY A 162 -7.12 0.74 6.81
C GLY A 162 -6.79 0.21 8.20
N LYS A 163 -7.27 -1.00 8.55
CA LYS A 163 -6.89 -1.66 9.81
C LYS A 163 -5.45 -2.17 9.85
N VAL A 164 -4.80 -2.31 8.69
CA VAL A 164 -3.39 -2.71 8.60
C VAL A 164 -2.49 -1.48 8.71
N TRP A 165 -2.86 -0.39 8.04
CA TRP A 165 -2.06 0.83 7.93
C TRP A 165 -2.81 2.03 8.51
N ALA A 166 -2.32 2.51 9.65
CA ALA A 166 -2.96 3.62 10.41
C ALA A 166 -2.96 4.96 9.66
N SER A 167 -2.12 5.12 8.65
CA SER A 167 -2.10 6.29 7.77
C SER A 167 -3.25 6.33 6.75
N LEU A 168 -4.01 5.23 6.62
CA LEU A 168 -5.12 5.11 5.68
C LEU A 168 -6.47 5.41 6.35
N ILE A 169 -7.53 5.46 5.54
CA ILE A 169 -8.91 5.71 6.01
C ILE A 169 -9.55 4.45 6.62
N CYS A 170 -10.71 4.61 7.24
CA CYS A 170 -11.55 3.54 7.81
C CYS A 170 -10.86 2.72 8.91
N ASN A 171 -10.04 3.34 9.72
CA ASN A 171 -9.46 2.73 10.90
C ASN A 171 -9.90 3.44 12.18
N ASP A 172 -9.71 2.79 13.32
CA ASP A 172 -10.04 3.30 14.64
C ASP A 172 -8.80 3.85 15.38
N TYR A 173 -7.68 4.05 14.66
CA TYR A 173 -6.46 4.60 15.24
C TYR A 173 -6.61 6.12 15.41
N GLU A 174 -6.26 6.64 16.59
CA GLU A 174 -6.22 8.08 16.89
C GLU A 174 -4.99 8.77 16.26
N GLN A 175 -4.56 8.30 15.10
CA GLN A 175 -3.51 8.92 14.29
C GLN A 175 -4.16 9.77 13.20
N HIS A 176 -3.44 10.77 12.69
CA HIS A 176 -3.95 11.62 11.61
C HIS A 176 -3.80 10.89 10.26
N PRO A 177 -4.81 10.11 9.83
CA PRO A 177 -4.73 9.43 8.55
C PRO A 177 -4.74 10.44 7.40
N LYS A 178 -4.24 10.01 6.25
CA LYS A 178 -4.44 10.75 5.01
C LYS A 178 -5.92 10.82 4.67
N THR A 179 -6.36 11.93 4.11
CA THR A 179 -7.72 12.04 3.59
C THR A 179 -7.89 11.17 2.34
N ILE A 180 -9.12 10.79 2.03
CA ILE A 180 -9.39 10.04 0.81
C ILE A 180 -9.01 10.83 -0.45
N GLU A 181 -9.15 12.13 -0.42
CA GLU A 181 -8.75 13.00 -1.53
C GLU A 181 -7.23 12.98 -1.75
N GLU A 182 -6.42 13.09 -0.69
CA GLU A 182 -4.96 12.98 -0.76
C GLU A 182 -4.55 11.61 -1.32
N LEU A 183 -5.12 10.51 -0.82
CA LEU A 183 -4.81 9.15 -1.26
C LEU A 183 -5.16 8.96 -2.74
N ARG A 184 -6.36 9.41 -3.17
CA ARG A 184 -6.80 9.31 -4.56
C ARG A 184 -5.94 10.14 -5.50
N ASN A 185 -5.61 11.37 -5.12
CA ASN A 185 -4.76 12.24 -5.93
C ASN A 185 -3.37 11.65 -6.11
N TYR A 186 -2.77 11.13 -5.04
CA TYR A 186 -1.47 10.50 -5.11
C TYR A 186 -1.51 9.20 -5.96
N TYR A 187 -2.51 8.35 -5.75
CA TYR A 187 -2.72 7.14 -6.55
C TYR A 187 -2.82 7.44 -8.04
N ASN A 188 -3.62 8.43 -8.44
CA ASN A 188 -3.80 8.81 -9.83
C ASN A 188 -2.48 9.31 -10.45
N GLN A 189 -1.68 10.08 -9.71
CA GLN A 189 -0.35 10.50 -10.18
C GLN A 189 0.57 9.30 -10.41
N GLN A 190 0.59 8.33 -9.49
CA GLN A 190 1.41 7.12 -9.64
C GLN A 190 0.89 6.22 -10.77
N LEU A 191 -0.43 6.13 -10.95
CA LEU A 191 -1.03 5.35 -12.03
C LEU A 191 -0.65 5.93 -13.41
N ILE A 192 -0.72 7.26 -13.59
CA ILE A 192 -0.28 7.91 -14.84
C ILE A 192 1.20 7.63 -15.08
N LYS A 193 2.04 7.74 -14.05
CA LYS A 193 3.47 7.46 -14.15
C LYS A 193 3.74 6.02 -14.58
N SER A 194 3.03 5.05 -14.02
CA SER A 194 3.21 3.64 -14.37
C SER A 194 2.83 3.31 -15.82
N PHE A 195 1.95 4.08 -16.46
CA PHE A 195 1.66 3.95 -17.89
C PHE A 195 2.69 4.63 -18.79
N SER A 196 3.47 5.56 -18.28
CA SER A 196 4.50 6.28 -19.08
C SER A 196 5.86 5.58 -19.09
N GLU A 197 6.05 4.56 -18.27
CA GLU A 197 7.29 3.75 -18.19
C GLU A 197 7.24 2.48 -19.07
N PHE A 198 6.11 2.25 -19.79
CA PHE A 198 5.93 1.21 -20.81
C PHE A 198 5.92 1.79 -22.22
#